data_c232d51bbba3d2dcfba76c058406e23f
#
_entry.id   c232d51bbba3d2dcfba76c058406e23f
#
_cell.length_a   1.000
_cell.length_b   1.000
_cell.length_c   1.000
_cell.angle_alpha   90.00
_cell.angle_beta   90.00
_cell.angle_gamma   90.00
#
_symmetry.space_group_name_H-M   'P 1'
#
loop_
_entity.id
_entity.type
_entity.pdbx_description
1 polymer ?
#
loop_
_entity_poly.entity_id
_entity_poly.type
_entity_poly.pdbx_seq_one_letter_code
_entity_poly.pdbx_strand_id
1 'polypeptide(L)'
;DAPAMLVALNSGACDVVVTDKPTGLAACVAYPNFTMLDFTGTDGAFEVSDEDVNIGISLKKGNTALKEKLDSVLSVMTEEDFTELMDQAISVQPLSE
;
A
#
# COMPACT_ATOMS: atom_id res chain seq x y z
N ASP A 1 -4.77 -10.78 -9.36
CA ASP A 1 -3.60 -10.11 -8.79
C ASP A 1 -3.61 -8.62 -9.18
N ALA A 2 -2.80 -7.79 -8.52
CA ALA A 2 -2.81 -6.35 -8.73
C ALA A 2 -2.48 -5.94 -10.19
N PRO A 3 -1.47 -6.50 -10.86
CA PRO A 3 -1.19 -6.18 -12.27
C PRO A 3 -2.38 -6.43 -13.18
N ALA A 4 -3.06 -7.56 -13.03
CA ALA A 4 -4.22 -7.89 -13.86
C ALA A 4 -5.39 -6.91 -13.67
N MET A 5 -5.62 -6.42 -12.43
CA MET A 5 -6.63 -5.40 -12.15
C MET A 5 -6.32 -4.08 -12.86
N LEU A 6 -5.05 -3.65 -12.84
CA LEU A 6 -4.63 -2.40 -13.47
C LEU A 6 -4.71 -2.48 -15.00
N VAL A 7 -4.37 -3.62 -15.57
CA VAL A 7 -4.55 -3.88 -17.03
C VAL A 7 -6.02 -3.83 -17.40
N ALA A 8 -6.92 -4.43 -16.60
CA ALA A 8 -8.36 -4.40 -16.85
C ALA A 8 -8.91 -2.96 -16.80
N LEU A 9 -8.48 -2.16 -15.82
CA LEU A 9 -8.87 -0.75 -15.74
C LEU A 9 -8.35 0.05 -16.93
N ASN A 10 -7.08 -0.12 -17.28
CA ASN A 10 -6.46 0.62 -18.40
C ASN A 10 -7.07 0.26 -19.76
N SER A 11 -7.52 -0.98 -19.95
CA SER A 11 -8.17 -1.43 -21.18
C SER A 11 -9.67 -1.10 -21.26
N GLY A 12 -10.26 -0.57 -20.18
CA GLY A 12 -11.71 -0.31 -20.11
C GLY A 12 -12.54 -1.56 -19.89
N ALA A 13 -11.93 -2.68 -19.49
CA ALA A 13 -12.65 -3.90 -19.11
C ALA A 13 -13.37 -3.76 -17.75
N CYS A 14 -12.96 -2.79 -16.94
CA CYS A 14 -13.70 -2.30 -15.77
C CYS A 14 -13.54 -0.79 -15.65
N ASP A 15 -14.48 -0.15 -14.95
CA ASP A 15 -14.53 1.31 -14.80
C ASP A 15 -13.82 1.77 -13.52
N VAL A 16 -13.76 0.92 -12.51
CA VAL A 16 -13.13 1.21 -11.22
C VAL A 16 -12.45 -0.02 -10.65
N VAL A 17 -11.43 0.21 -9.84
CA VAL A 17 -10.76 -0.80 -9.01
C VAL A 17 -10.77 -0.31 -7.57
N VAL A 18 -11.12 -1.18 -6.64
CA VAL A 18 -11.01 -0.93 -5.19
C VAL A 18 -9.78 -1.68 -4.68
N THR A 19 -8.87 -0.95 -4.04
CA THR A 19 -7.61 -1.50 -3.54
C THR A 19 -7.14 -0.69 -2.33
N ASP A 20 -6.05 -1.12 -1.71
CA ASP A 20 -5.38 -0.34 -0.67
C ASP A 20 -4.72 0.94 -1.25
N LYS A 21 -4.56 1.94 -0.39
CA LYS A 21 -4.02 3.25 -0.78
C LYS A 21 -2.61 3.18 -1.38
N PRO A 22 -1.64 2.42 -0.83
CA PRO A 22 -0.32 2.28 -1.44
C PRO A 22 -0.36 1.72 -2.87
N THR A 23 -1.17 0.70 -3.12
CA THR A 23 -1.37 0.14 -4.47
C THR A 23 -1.99 1.17 -5.42
N GLY A 24 -2.98 1.94 -4.94
CA GLY A 24 -3.61 3.02 -5.72
C GLY A 24 -2.62 4.12 -6.10
N LEU A 25 -1.77 4.56 -5.16
CA LEU A 25 -0.72 5.55 -5.41
C LEU A 25 0.29 5.05 -6.46
N ALA A 26 0.78 3.82 -6.32
CA ALA A 26 1.68 3.22 -7.29
C ALA A 26 1.04 3.10 -8.68
N ALA A 27 -0.25 2.76 -8.75
CA ALA A 27 -1.00 2.70 -9.99
C ALA A 27 -1.09 4.06 -10.69
N CYS A 28 -1.33 5.15 -9.96
CA CYS A 28 -1.37 6.51 -10.53
C CYS A 28 0.00 6.98 -11.06
N VAL A 29 1.10 6.49 -10.48
CA VAL A 29 2.44 6.74 -11.03
C VAL A 29 2.67 5.96 -12.33
N ALA A 30 2.28 4.68 -12.36
CA ALA A 30 2.45 3.82 -13.53
C ALA A 30 1.51 4.21 -14.70
N TYR A 31 0.30 4.68 -14.39
CA TYR A 31 -0.73 5.05 -15.36
C TYR A 31 -1.19 6.51 -15.13
N PRO A 32 -0.58 7.50 -15.81
CA PRO A 32 -0.89 8.92 -15.57
C PRO A 32 -2.34 9.33 -15.86
N ASN A 33 -3.09 8.48 -16.55
CA ASN A 33 -4.53 8.66 -16.83
C ASN A 33 -5.44 8.15 -15.71
N PHE A 34 -4.88 7.51 -14.68
CA PHE A 34 -5.65 7.08 -13.52
C PHE A 34 -5.79 8.20 -12.50
N THR A 35 -6.90 8.17 -11.79
CA THR A 35 -7.18 9.06 -10.65
C THR A 35 -7.59 8.22 -9.46
N MET A 36 -6.99 8.47 -8.31
CA MET A 36 -7.36 7.83 -7.06
C MET A 36 -8.40 8.67 -6.32
N LEU A 37 -9.49 8.05 -5.89
CA LEU A 37 -10.47 8.63 -4.98
C LEU A 37 -10.17 8.12 -3.57
N ASP A 38 -9.73 9.01 -2.70
CA ASP A 38 -9.47 8.71 -1.28
C ASP A 38 -10.65 9.16 -0.43
N PHE A 39 -11.33 8.20 0.18
CA PHE A 39 -12.48 8.44 1.06
C PHE A 39 -12.09 8.48 2.55
N THR A 40 -10.81 8.38 2.89
CA THR A 40 -10.33 8.41 4.28
C THR A 40 -10.82 9.67 4.99
N GLY A 41 -11.43 9.50 6.16
CA GLY A 41 -11.95 10.62 6.97
C GLY A 41 -13.23 11.28 6.45
N THR A 42 -13.91 10.66 5.50
CA THR A 42 -15.23 11.10 4.99
C THR A 42 -16.34 10.14 5.43
N ASP A 43 -17.60 10.57 5.29
CA ASP A 43 -18.78 9.73 5.58
C ASP A 43 -18.88 8.51 4.63
N GLY A 44 -18.14 8.52 3.51
CA GLY A 44 -18.05 7.42 2.55
C GLY A 44 -16.86 6.50 2.78
N ALA A 45 -16.10 6.67 3.86
CA ALA A 45 -14.97 5.81 4.17
C ALA A 45 -15.40 4.36 4.39
N PHE A 46 -14.54 3.42 4.00
CA PHE A 46 -14.77 2.01 4.32
C PHE A 46 -14.66 1.79 5.83
N GLU A 47 -15.60 1.03 6.39
CA GLU A 47 -15.50 0.56 7.77
C GLU A 47 -14.50 -0.60 7.81
N VAL A 48 -13.34 -0.34 8.40
CA VAL A 48 -12.27 -1.34 8.59
C VAL A 48 -11.81 -1.32 10.05
N SER A 49 -11.47 -2.48 10.59
CA SER A 49 -10.82 -2.56 11.90
C SER A 49 -9.31 -2.38 11.76
N ASP A 50 -8.65 -2.06 12.87
CA ASP A 50 -7.18 -1.99 12.89
C ASP A 50 -6.54 -3.33 12.46
N GLU A 51 -7.18 -4.46 12.77
CA GLU A 51 -6.70 -5.79 12.37
C GLU A 51 -6.75 -6.00 10.85
N ASP A 52 -7.70 -5.38 10.16
CA ASP A 52 -7.85 -5.51 8.70
C ASP A 52 -6.80 -4.70 7.92
N VAL A 53 -6.30 -3.63 8.52
CA VAL A 53 -5.37 -2.69 7.86
C VAL A 53 -3.93 -2.78 8.36
N ASN A 54 -3.69 -3.44 9.49
CA ASN A 54 -2.35 -3.62 10.03
C ASN A 54 -1.53 -4.59 9.17
N ILE A 55 -0.35 -4.15 8.76
CA ILE A 55 0.62 -4.96 8.05
C ILE A 55 1.70 -5.40 9.03
N GLY A 56 2.02 -6.69 9.06
CA GLY A 56 3.01 -7.26 9.95
C GLY A 56 4.23 -7.82 9.21
N ILE A 57 5.37 -7.84 9.90
CA ILE A 57 6.58 -8.51 9.43
C ILE A 57 6.60 -9.94 9.96
N SER A 58 6.57 -10.92 9.04
CA SER A 58 6.63 -12.33 9.42
C SER A 58 8.06 -12.80 9.64
N LEU A 59 8.29 -13.46 10.77
CA LEU A 59 9.60 -13.99 11.18
C LEU A 59 9.53 -15.47 11.45
N LYS A 60 10.68 -16.15 11.34
CA LYS A 60 10.79 -17.54 11.80
C LYS A 60 10.50 -17.60 13.32
N LYS A 61 9.59 -18.50 13.72
CA LYS A 61 9.24 -18.71 15.12
C LYS A 61 10.48 -18.97 15.97
N GLY A 62 10.59 -18.28 17.11
CA GLY A 62 11.71 -18.37 18.03
C GLY A 62 12.86 -17.40 17.73
N ASN A 63 12.83 -16.60 16.66
CA ASN A 63 13.84 -15.57 16.42
C ASN A 63 13.53 -14.27 17.18
N THR A 64 13.56 -14.37 18.52
CA THR A 64 13.21 -13.28 19.45
C THR A 64 14.15 -12.08 19.31
N ALA A 65 15.45 -12.32 19.13
CA ALA A 65 16.44 -11.24 19.00
C ALA A 65 16.20 -10.36 17.77
N LEU A 66 15.80 -10.94 16.64
CA LEU A 66 15.45 -10.16 15.44
C LEU A 66 14.11 -9.44 15.65
N LYS A 67 13.13 -10.10 16.27
CA LYS A 67 11.85 -9.48 16.61
C LYS A 67 12.04 -8.22 17.44
N GLU A 68 12.80 -8.30 18.53
CA GLU A 68 13.08 -7.16 19.42
C GLU A 68 13.74 -5.99 18.69
N LYS A 69 14.68 -6.27 17.79
CA LYS A 69 15.31 -5.23 16.96
C LYS A 69 14.32 -4.55 16.01
N LEU A 70 13.49 -5.32 15.35
CA LEU A 70 12.47 -4.78 14.45
C LEU A 70 11.43 -3.97 15.22
N ASP A 71 10.91 -4.50 16.33
CA ASP A 71 9.94 -3.80 17.17
C ASP A 71 10.52 -2.47 17.69
N SER A 72 11.80 -2.43 18.07
CA SER A 72 12.44 -1.21 18.54
C SER A 72 12.52 -0.11 17.48
N VAL A 73 12.68 -0.48 16.22
CA VAL A 73 12.65 0.47 15.09
C VAL A 73 11.22 0.89 14.77
N LEU A 74 10.32 -0.07 14.60
CA LEU A 74 8.93 0.21 14.24
C LEU A 74 8.19 1.05 15.29
N SER A 75 8.51 0.87 16.58
CA SER A 75 7.86 1.61 17.67
C SER A 75 8.15 3.11 17.68
N VAL A 76 9.18 3.57 16.98
CA VAL A 76 9.55 4.99 16.88
C VAL A 76 9.24 5.60 15.51
N MET A 77 8.83 4.79 14.54
CA MET A 77 8.43 5.26 13.22
C MET A 77 7.04 5.93 13.28
N THR A 78 6.93 7.02 12.55
CA THR A 78 5.69 7.79 12.40
C THR A 78 4.99 7.45 11.07
N GLU A 79 3.76 7.89 10.90
CA GLU A 79 3.04 7.78 9.62
C GLU A 79 3.80 8.51 8.49
N GLU A 80 4.46 9.62 8.82
CA GLU A 80 5.27 10.39 7.86
C GLU A 80 6.48 9.58 7.38
N ASP A 81 7.19 8.86 8.28
CA ASP A 81 8.31 7.98 7.92
C ASP A 81 7.87 6.86 6.97
N PHE A 82 6.71 6.24 7.22
CA PHE A 82 6.15 5.22 6.34
C PHE A 82 5.76 5.79 4.96
N THR A 83 5.20 6.99 4.93
CA THR A 83 4.83 7.68 3.68
C THR A 83 6.07 7.96 2.84
N GLU A 84 7.12 8.52 3.45
CA GLU A 84 8.39 8.81 2.77
C GLU A 84 9.03 7.54 2.20
N LEU A 85 9.08 6.45 2.97
CA LEU A 85 9.59 5.16 2.51
C LEU A 85 8.78 4.60 1.35
N MET A 86 7.45 4.76 1.37
CA MET A 86 6.58 4.31 0.29
C MET A 86 6.82 5.13 -0.98
N ASP A 87 6.94 6.44 -0.88
CA ASP A 87 7.23 7.31 -2.03
C ASP A 87 8.59 6.96 -2.66
N GLN A 88 9.61 6.70 -1.84
CA GLN A 88 10.90 6.24 -2.32
C GLN A 88 10.78 4.87 -3.02
N ALA A 89 10.06 3.93 -2.45
CA ALA A 89 9.86 2.60 -3.04
C ALA A 89 9.15 2.69 -4.40
N ILE A 90 8.10 3.50 -4.51
CA ILE A 90 7.36 3.74 -5.76
C ILE A 90 8.29 4.37 -6.81
N SER A 91 9.14 5.33 -6.43
CA SER A 91 10.03 6.02 -7.36
C SER A 91 11.10 5.12 -7.99
N VAL A 92 11.47 4.03 -7.32
CA VAL A 92 12.49 3.07 -7.79
C VAL A 92 11.89 1.75 -8.28
N GLN A 93 10.57 1.60 -8.19
CA GLN A 93 9.90 0.39 -8.64
C GLN A 93 10.04 0.26 -10.16
N PRO A 94 10.58 -0.86 -10.69
CA PRO A 94 10.59 -1.07 -12.12
C PRO A 94 9.15 -1.15 -12.61
N LEU A 95 8.81 -0.28 -13.56
CA LEU A 95 7.54 -0.38 -14.27
C LEU A 95 7.57 -1.73 -14.97
N SER A 96 6.66 -2.63 -14.57
CA SER A 96 6.51 -3.92 -15.26
C SER A 96 6.16 -3.65 -16.71
N GLU A 97 7.05 -4.06 -17.63
CA GLU A 97 6.76 -4.11 -19.05
C GLU A 97 5.62 -5.09 -19.34
#